data_b617c8baf16e18f804fbe737a72b5f04
#
_entry.id   b617c8baf16e18f804fbe737a72b5f04
#
_cell.length_a   1.000
_cell.length_b   1.000
_cell.length_c   1.000
_cell.angle_alpha   90.00
_cell.angle_beta   90.00
_cell.angle_gamma   90.00
#
_symmetry.space_group_name_H-M   'P 1'
#
loop_
_entity.id
_entity.type
_entity.pdbx_description
1 polymer ?
#
loop_
_entity_poly.entity_id
_entity_poly.type
_entity_poly.pdbx_seq_one_letter_code
_entity_poly.pdbx_strand_id
1 'polypeptide(L)'
;MQPRLEKLSSLRPDVLAWAANADGDLVPWAVVEVKSGRLKRPELALPGLARSRDVMGTVDHYAVVNGEWFKADRGVRSLEPVDGPTPPEYGARGLLTDEELATSLLVQRLWFEADRLRSSGARAGDAFPARTVLAETEQSGIELPDGGLLPVRPDVLWRAKRSALIEFASRGSSESSSHPVIASAVAALAEQRVTGTVLDPFCGTGSFLWAVLDRAARVDAPARFVGYEINPRLAGLAASIGNGAPLPVTIDEADAFGTEFVGADVIVTAPPLRVRSSDHQTLLDGSRTTDGDVAAVDKSLRALNAGGRAVFHVASWFTWSERYASYRTFLANEFHVAALIGLPRGAMAGTAATSVLMTIDKKEPAETFVAQLGDDWENQLEPEGAALSAALAFINPAATPRGLGQS
;
A
#
# COMPACT_ATOMS: atom_id res chain seq x y z
N MET A 1 14.58 -10.52 4.32
CA MET A 1 14.25 -10.74 5.75
C MET A 1 13.74 -9.40 6.25
N GLN A 2 12.43 -9.22 6.38
CA GLN A 2 11.84 -7.97 6.85
C GLN A 2 12.23 -7.74 8.31
N PRO A 3 12.93 -6.66 8.66
CA PRO A 3 13.09 -6.28 10.05
C PRO A 3 11.68 -5.92 10.56
N ARG A 4 11.24 -6.61 11.60
CA ARG A 4 9.91 -6.36 12.17
C ARG A 4 9.87 -4.96 12.76
N LEU A 5 8.92 -4.15 12.30
CA LEU A 5 8.58 -2.80 12.80
C LEU A 5 8.48 -2.71 14.34
N GLU A 6 8.14 -3.82 14.99
CA GLU A 6 8.18 -3.98 16.46
C GLU A 6 9.55 -3.67 17.08
N LYS A 7 10.66 -3.82 16.33
CA LYS A 7 12.00 -3.56 16.86
C LYS A 7 12.30 -2.06 17.01
N LEU A 8 11.80 -1.21 16.11
CA LEU A 8 12.01 0.24 16.20
C LEU A 8 11.14 0.90 17.29
N SER A 9 9.95 0.38 17.55
CA SER A 9 9.07 0.91 18.60
C SER A 9 9.66 0.78 20.02
N SER A 10 10.62 -0.14 20.21
CA SER A 10 11.34 -0.36 21.48
C SER A 10 12.65 0.46 21.59
N LEU A 11 13.09 1.11 20.52
CA LEU A 11 14.31 1.92 20.47
C LEU A 11 13.95 3.37 20.77
N ARG A 12 14.57 3.90 21.83
CA ARG A 12 14.45 5.31 22.22
C ARG A 12 15.84 5.82 22.56
N PRO A 13 16.71 6.04 21.55
CA PRO A 13 17.97 6.70 21.81
C PRO A 13 17.70 8.13 22.29
N ASP A 14 18.54 8.65 23.17
CA ASP A 14 18.41 10.03 23.65
C ASP A 14 18.67 11.02 22.50
N VAL A 15 19.62 10.71 21.58
CA VAL A 15 19.87 11.46 20.34
C VAL A 15 20.16 10.49 19.20
N LEU A 16 19.56 10.76 18.04
CA LEU A 16 19.86 10.09 16.78
C LEU A 16 20.29 11.16 15.76
N ALA A 17 21.52 11.06 15.26
CA ALA A 17 22.03 11.95 14.24
C ALA A 17 22.03 11.27 12.86
N TRP A 18 21.77 12.05 11.82
CA TRP A 18 21.69 11.62 10.44
C TRP A 18 22.86 12.17 9.64
N ALA A 19 23.37 11.37 8.71
CA ALA A 19 24.41 11.81 7.76
C ALA A 19 24.26 11.10 6.42
N ALA A 20 24.85 11.69 5.37
CA ALA A 20 24.91 11.05 4.07
C ALA A 20 25.92 9.88 4.08
N ASN A 21 25.60 8.81 3.38
CA ASN A 21 26.54 7.75 3.01
C ASN A 21 27.30 8.14 1.71
N ALA A 22 28.14 7.25 1.20
CA ALA A 22 28.91 7.46 -0.04
C ALA A 22 28.02 7.68 -1.28
N ASP A 23 26.79 7.16 -1.26
CA ASP A 23 25.82 7.26 -2.36
C ASP A 23 24.97 8.54 -2.26
N GLY A 24 25.11 9.32 -1.19
CA GLY A 24 24.33 10.53 -0.92
C GLY A 24 23.00 10.26 -0.22
N ASP A 25 22.76 9.02 0.21
CA ASP A 25 21.55 8.67 0.96
C ASP A 25 21.71 9.06 2.43
N LEU A 26 20.69 9.66 3.02
CA LEU A 26 20.63 9.89 4.46
C LEU A 26 20.37 8.59 5.20
N VAL A 27 21.27 8.28 6.12
CA VAL A 27 21.21 7.10 6.98
C VAL A 27 21.31 7.50 8.45
N PRO A 28 20.79 6.67 9.40
CA PRO A 28 21.09 6.85 10.81
C PRO A 28 22.60 6.72 11.02
N TRP A 29 23.27 7.84 11.34
CA TRP A 29 24.73 7.89 11.43
C TRP A 29 25.23 7.62 12.83
N ALA A 30 24.80 8.43 13.80
CA ALA A 30 25.30 8.33 15.16
C ALA A 30 24.18 8.29 16.19
N VAL A 31 24.39 7.54 17.25
CA VAL A 31 23.51 7.48 18.41
C VAL A 31 24.28 7.99 19.65
N VAL A 32 23.58 8.80 20.45
CA VAL A 32 24.10 9.24 21.75
C VAL A 32 23.13 8.77 22.85
N GLU A 33 23.68 8.09 23.84
CA GLU A 33 22.99 7.77 25.10
C GLU A 33 23.47 8.70 26.22
N VAL A 34 22.55 9.41 26.86
CA VAL A 34 22.86 10.36 27.94
C VAL A 34 22.56 9.71 29.29
N LYS A 35 23.52 9.66 30.16
CA LYS A 35 23.38 9.11 31.51
C LYS A 35 23.75 10.17 32.55
N SER A 36 22.82 10.53 33.41
CA SER A 36 23.01 11.51 34.48
C SER A 36 22.83 10.86 35.86
N GLY A 37 23.61 11.31 36.87
CA GLY A 37 23.51 10.85 38.25
C GLY A 37 24.84 10.37 38.85
N ARG A 38 24.93 10.38 40.22
CA ARG A 38 26.17 10.21 40.99
C ARG A 38 26.93 8.87 40.84
N LEU A 39 26.32 7.84 40.28
CA LEU A 39 26.92 6.50 40.20
C LEU A 39 26.84 5.89 38.80
N LYS A 40 26.65 6.70 37.75
CA LYS A 40 26.52 6.15 36.40
C LYS A 40 27.90 6.01 35.73
N ARG A 41 28.18 4.79 35.30
CA ARG A 41 29.37 4.44 34.53
C ARG A 41 29.06 4.49 33.04
N PRO A 42 29.99 4.90 32.19
CA PRO A 42 29.77 4.95 30.75
C PRO A 42 29.28 3.62 30.15
N GLU A 43 29.74 2.48 30.66
CA GLU A 43 29.42 1.14 30.18
C GLU A 43 27.91 0.80 30.28
N LEU A 44 27.18 1.51 31.11
CA LEU A 44 25.71 1.35 31.21
C LEU A 44 24.97 1.80 29.93
N ALA A 45 25.63 2.56 29.04
CA ALA A 45 25.08 2.95 27.75
C ALA A 45 25.25 1.86 26.68
N LEU A 46 26.25 0.95 26.83
CA LEU A 46 26.59 -0.05 25.80
C LEU A 46 25.40 -0.89 25.32
N PRO A 47 24.49 -1.42 26.18
CA PRO A 47 23.36 -2.20 25.69
C PRO A 47 22.39 -1.41 24.79
N GLY A 48 22.16 -0.14 25.08
CA GLY A 48 21.34 0.75 24.25
C GLY A 48 22.00 1.04 22.90
N LEU A 49 23.29 1.40 22.95
CA LEU A 49 24.10 1.69 21.77
C LEU A 49 24.22 0.46 20.85
N ALA A 50 24.48 -0.73 21.40
CA ALA A 50 24.56 -1.98 20.64
C ALA A 50 23.21 -2.30 19.96
N ARG A 51 22.10 -2.12 20.67
CA ARG A 51 20.77 -2.31 20.10
C ARG A 51 20.51 -1.34 18.94
N SER A 52 20.89 -0.08 19.06
CA SER A 52 20.74 0.91 18.00
C SER A 52 21.54 0.55 16.76
N ARG A 53 22.78 0.08 16.94
CA ARG A 53 23.60 -0.46 15.84
C ARG A 53 22.91 -1.62 15.13
N ASP A 54 22.43 -2.61 15.89
CA ASP A 54 21.87 -3.86 15.34
C ASP A 54 20.52 -3.65 14.65
N VAL A 55 19.77 -2.63 15.04
CA VAL A 55 18.42 -2.36 14.51
C VAL A 55 18.43 -1.29 13.41
N MET A 56 19.21 -0.22 13.57
CA MET A 56 19.22 0.93 12.65
C MET A 56 20.48 0.99 11.78
N GLY A 57 21.46 0.12 11.98
CA GLY A 57 22.72 0.14 11.22
C GLY A 57 23.59 1.37 11.49
N THR A 58 23.45 1.99 12.69
CA THR A 58 24.20 3.20 13.03
C THR A 58 25.72 2.94 13.05
N VAL A 59 26.50 3.94 12.60
CA VAL A 59 27.95 3.86 12.38
C VAL A 59 28.71 4.24 13.63
N ASP A 60 28.39 5.40 14.21
CA ASP A 60 29.06 5.97 15.37
C ASP A 60 28.17 5.92 16.62
N HIS A 61 28.78 5.60 17.76
CA HIS A 61 28.06 5.38 19.01
C HIS A 61 28.74 6.11 20.15
N TYR A 62 27.99 6.97 20.83
CA TYR A 62 28.50 7.83 21.90
C TYR A 62 27.70 7.66 23.17
N ALA A 63 28.36 7.77 24.31
CA ALA A 63 27.73 7.99 25.61
C ALA A 63 28.15 9.35 26.15
N VAL A 64 27.20 10.06 26.77
CA VAL A 64 27.50 11.28 27.54
C VAL A 64 27.15 10.99 29.00
N VAL A 65 28.15 11.09 29.86
CA VAL A 65 27.99 10.82 31.30
C VAL A 65 28.46 12.04 32.09
N ASN A 66 27.54 12.70 32.76
CA ASN A 66 27.83 13.93 33.52
C ASN A 66 28.55 15.03 32.70
N GLY A 67 28.30 15.10 31.39
CA GLY A 67 28.88 16.07 30.47
C GLY A 67 30.16 15.62 29.78
N GLU A 68 30.72 14.48 30.17
CA GLU A 68 31.90 13.89 29.51
C GLU A 68 31.45 12.97 28.38
N TRP A 69 32.16 13.06 27.23
CA TRP A 69 31.87 12.26 26.04
C TRP A 69 32.74 11.03 25.97
N PHE A 70 32.13 9.92 25.56
CA PHE A 70 32.79 8.63 25.32
C PHE A 70 32.34 8.09 23.97
N LYS A 71 33.29 7.60 23.17
CA LYS A 71 33.03 6.91 21.89
C LYS A 71 33.17 5.42 22.07
N ALA A 72 32.21 4.66 21.53
CA ALA A 72 32.30 3.22 21.51
C ALA A 72 33.23 2.70 20.40
N ASP A 73 33.89 1.57 20.66
CA ASP A 73 34.56 0.83 19.61
C ASP A 73 33.57 0.32 18.55
N ARG A 74 34.05 -0.12 17.38
CA ARG A 74 33.18 -0.62 16.27
C ARG A 74 32.27 -1.77 16.70
N GLY A 75 32.69 -2.57 17.69
CA GLY A 75 31.92 -3.69 18.24
C GLY A 75 30.91 -3.26 19.30
N VAL A 76 30.92 -1.98 19.73
CA VAL A 76 30.13 -1.45 20.84
C VAL A 76 30.31 -2.29 22.12
N ARG A 77 31.60 -2.61 22.42
CA ARG A 77 31.98 -3.43 23.58
C ARG A 77 32.73 -2.63 24.64
N SER A 78 33.38 -1.55 24.24
CA SER A 78 34.13 -0.64 25.11
C SER A 78 33.88 0.82 24.76
N LEU A 79 34.14 1.71 25.72
CA LEU A 79 34.00 3.16 25.57
C LEU A 79 35.32 3.81 25.94
N GLU A 80 35.75 4.77 25.10
CA GLU A 80 36.94 5.58 25.30
C GLU A 80 36.55 7.06 25.41
N PRO A 81 37.18 7.84 26.31
CA PRO A 81 36.93 9.27 26.41
C PRO A 81 37.29 9.99 25.12
N VAL A 82 36.44 10.96 24.71
CA VAL A 82 36.66 11.83 23.54
C VAL A 82 36.17 13.24 23.86
N ASP A 83 36.64 14.25 23.10
CA ASP A 83 36.19 15.62 23.28
C ASP A 83 34.79 15.91 22.76
N GLY A 84 34.27 15.02 21.89
CA GLY A 84 32.93 15.14 21.29
C GLY A 84 32.73 14.24 20.07
N PRO A 85 31.58 14.36 19.40
CA PRO A 85 31.29 13.53 18.23
C PRO A 85 32.17 13.91 17.03
N THR A 86 32.62 12.90 16.28
CA THR A 86 33.35 13.10 15.03
C THR A 86 32.38 13.53 13.93
N PRO A 87 32.66 14.56 13.13
CA PRO A 87 31.84 14.92 11.98
C PRO A 87 31.76 13.75 10.97
N PRO A 88 30.59 13.53 10.32
CA PRO A 88 30.46 12.51 9.30
C PRO A 88 31.28 12.84 8.05
N GLU A 89 31.80 11.81 7.39
CA GLU A 89 32.68 11.93 6.24
C GLU A 89 32.02 12.63 5.04
N TYR A 90 30.74 12.31 4.76
CA TYR A 90 30.00 12.83 3.61
C TYR A 90 29.03 13.97 3.97
N GLY A 91 29.08 14.47 5.20
CA GLY A 91 28.23 15.56 5.67
C GLY A 91 26.80 15.13 5.98
N ALA A 92 25.88 16.11 6.03
CA ALA A 92 24.48 15.89 6.42
C ALA A 92 23.48 16.23 5.30
N ARG A 93 23.92 16.37 4.06
CA ARG A 93 23.04 16.69 2.92
C ARG A 93 22.75 15.42 2.13
N GLY A 94 21.49 15.03 2.06
CA GLY A 94 21.04 13.85 1.33
C GLY A 94 19.54 13.67 1.46
N LEU A 95 19.01 12.58 0.91
CA LEU A 95 17.61 12.19 1.01
C LEU A 95 17.52 10.81 1.67
N LEU A 96 16.56 10.61 2.55
CA LEU A 96 16.22 9.26 3.03
C LEU A 96 15.58 8.47 1.87
N THR A 97 16.17 7.31 1.56
CA THR A 97 15.73 6.42 0.47
C THR A 97 15.22 5.08 1.00
N ASP A 98 15.42 4.79 2.27
CA ASP A 98 14.92 3.59 2.94
C ASP A 98 13.42 3.76 3.29
N GLU A 99 12.56 3.06 2.54
CA GLU A 99 11.10 3.12 2.71
C GLU A 99 10.64 2.54 4.06
N GLU A 100 11.29 1.48 4.52
CA GLU A 100 10.92 0.82 5.77
C GLU A 100 11.22 1.72 6.98
N LEU A 101 12.38 2.34 6.96
CA LEU A 101 12.77 3.31 7.98
C LEU A 101 11.85 4.55 7.95
N ALA A 102 11.56 5.09 6.77
CA ALA A 102 10.61 6.20 6.61
C ALA A 102 9.21 5.84 7.15
N THR A 103 8.71 4.63 6.81
CA THR A 103 7.43 4.10 7.32
C THR A 103 7.44 4.03 8.84
N SER A 104 8.51 3.49 9.44
CA SER A 104 8.65 3.36 10.88
C SER A 104 8.64 4.69 11.61
N LEU A 105 9.32 5.70 11.08
CA LEU A 105 9.33 7.06 11.64
C LEU A 105 7.94 7.69 11.58
N LEU A 106 7.22 7.52 10.48
CA LEU A 106 5.84 8.02 10.33
C LEU A 106 4.87 7.30 11.27
N VAL A 107 4.99 5.98 11.45
CA VAL A 107 4.18 5.22 12.40
C VAL A 107 4.42 5.71 13.84
N GLN A 108 5.68 5.93 14.23
CA GLN A 108 6.01 6.49 15.56
C GLN A 108 5.38 7.87 15.75
N ARG A 109 5.44 8.73 14.73
CA ARG A 109 4.82 10.05 14.79
C ARG A 109 3.30 9.97 14.90
N LEU A 110 2.64 9.08 14.15
CA LEU A 110 1.20 8.85 14.27
C LEU A 110 0.80 8.42 15.68
N TRP A 111 1.59 7.55 16.32
CA TRP A 111 1.36 7.14 17.70
C TRP A 111 1.56 8.28 18.69
N PHE A 112 2.62 9.06 18.52
CA PHE A 112 2.88 10.22 19.38
C PHE A 112 1.73 11.23 19.32
N GLU A 113 1.25 11.55 18.12
CA GLU A 113 0.11 12.46 17.96
C GLU A 113 -1.20 11.86 18.49
N ALA A 114 -1.42 10.55 18.35
CA ALA A 114 -2.58 9.88 18.93
C ALA A 114 -2.56 9.96 20.46
N ASP A 115 -1.41 9.79 21.09
CA ASP A 115 -1.26 9.91 22.54
C ASP A 115 -1.45 11.36 23.02
N ARG A 116 -0.93 12.33 22.26
CA ARG A 116 -1.12 13.76 22.52
C ARG A 116 -2.60 14.14 22.48
N LEU A 117 -3.32 13.69 21.45
CA LEU A 117 -4.76 13.95 21.29
C LEU A 117 -5.59 13.29 22.40
N ARG A 118 -5.27 12.04 22.78
CA ARG A 118 -5.93 11.37 23.93
C ARG A 118 -5.70 12.14 25.24
N SER A 119 -4.48 12.61 25.46
CA SER A 119 -4.14 13.38 26.66
C SER A 119 -4.84 14.75 26.72
N SER A 120 -5.21 15.33 25.58
CA SER A 120 -5.99 16.58 25.50
C SER A 120 -7.49 16.40 25.67
N GLY A 121 -7.99 15.17 25.88
CA GLY A 121 -9.40 14.86 26.07
C GLY A 121 -10.21 14.68 24.78
N ALA A 122 -9.58 14.60 23.63
CA ALA A 122 -10.24 14.29 22.38
C ALA A 122 -10.87 12.89 22.40
N ARG A 123 -12.11 12.76 21.92
CA ARG A 123 -12.78 11.46 21.80
C ARG A 123 -12.07 10.57 20.79
N ALA A 124 -11.98 9.26 21.07
CA ALA A 124 -11.28 8.29 20.22
C ALA A 124 -11.75 8.24 18.76
N GLY A 125 -12.98 8.69 18.47
CA GLY A 125 -13.53 8.80 17.10
C GLY A 125 -13.14 10.08 16.35
N ASP A 126 -12.88 11.18 17.09
CA ASP A 126 -12.58 12.50 16.50
C ASP A 126 -11.07 12.68 16.20
N ALA A 127 -10.26 11.81 16.79
CA ALA A 127 -8.82 11.94 16.83
C ALA A 127 -8.14 10.94 15.89
N PHE A 128 -8.49 10.96 14.60
CA PHE A 128 -7.65 10.27 13.63
C PHE A 128 -6.44 11.18 13.33
N PRO A 129 -5.24 10.88 13.89
CA PRO A 129 -4.08 11.76 13.80
C PRO A 129 -3.57 11.94 12.36
N ALA A 130 -4.06 11.11 11.44
CA ALA A 130 -3.70 11.16 10.03
C ALA A 130 -3.91 12.55 9.40
N ARG A 131 -4.98 13.27 9.77
CA ARG A 131 -5.23 14.62 9.20
C ARG A 131 -4.13 15.60 9.59
N THR A 132 -3.65 15.56 10.83
CA THR A 132 -2.60 16.47 11.31
C THR A 132 -1.24 16.09 10.75
N VAL A 133 -0.89 14.80 10.82
CA VAL A 133 0.41 14.29 10.34
C VAL A 133 0.55 14.40 8.83
N LEU A 134 -0.54 14.34 8.06
CA LEU A 134 -0.50 14.43 6.61
C LEU A 134 -0.53 15.87 6.07
N ALA A 135 -1.26 16.77 6.73
CA ALA A 135 -1.27 18.18 6.34
C ALA A 135 0.12 18.83 6.51
N GLU A 136 0.87 18.40 7.53
CA GLU A 136 2.23 18.89 7.77
C GLU A 136 3.26 18.30 6.79
N THR A 137 2.98 17.17 6.15
CA THR A 137 3.88 16.49 5.21
C THR A 137 3.68 16.87 3.73
N GLU A 138 3.02 17.97 3.42
CA GLU A 138 3.16 18.64 2.10
C GLU A 138 4.61 19.07 1.83
N GLN A 139 5.42 19.13 2.88
CA GLN A 139 6.86 19.33 2.78
C GLN A 139 7.58 18.01 2.42
N SER A 140 8.65 18.10 1.68
CA SER A 140 9.43 16.98 1.11
C SER A 140 10.21 16.16 2.16
N GLY A 141 9.62 15.87 3.32
CA GLY A 141 10.31 15.16 4.40
C GLY A 141 9.41 14.76 5.58
N ILE A 142 10.04 14.16 6.59
CA ILE A 142 9.43 13.75 7.85
C ILE A 142 9.89 14.71 8.95
N GLU A 143 8.96 15.34 9.65
CA GLU A 143 9.27 16.17 10.80
C GLU A 143 9.68 15.29 11.99
N LEU A 144 10.83 15.61 12.57
CA LEU A 144 11.40 14.94 13.72
C LEU A 144 10.87 15.55 15.05
N PRO A 145 10.97 14.83 16.17
CA PRO A 145 10.49 15.32 17.48
C PRO A 145 11.13 16.63 17.96
N ASP A 146 12.32 16.95 17.47
CA ASP A 146 13.06 18.19 17.77
C ASP A 146 12.65 19.37 16.88
N GLY A 147 11.69 19.18 15.96
CA GLY A 147 11.24 20.15 14.97
C GLY A 147 12.12 20.22 13.71
N GLY A 148 13.15 19.37 13.61
CA GLY A 148 13.94 19.21 12.38
C GLY A 148 13.13 18.50 11.30
N LEU A 149 13.43 18.82 10.01
CA LEU A 149 12.87 18.10 8.87
C LEU A 149 13.90 17.11 8.32
N LEU A 150 13.55 15.82 8.28
CA LEU A 150 14.32 14.79 7.62
C LEU A 150 13.90 14.72 6.15
N PRO A 151 14.72 15.16 5.19
CA PRO A 151 14.38 15.12 3.78
C PRO A 151 14.26 13.68 3.30
N VAL A 152 13.18 13.38 2.56
CA VAL A 152 12.90 12.02 2.03
C VAL A 152 12.68 12.11 0.53
N ARG A 153 13.15 11.11 -0.22
CA ARG A 153 12.89 11.03 -1.65
C ARG A 153 11.36 10.97 -1.90
N PRO A 154 10.80 11.75 -2.82
CA PRO A 154 9.34 11.93 -2.94
C PRO A 154 8.56 10.63 -3.13
N ASP A 155 9.05 9.70 -3.97
CA ASP A 155 8.43 8.40 -4.21
C ASP A 155 8.47 7.49 -2.96
N VAL A 156 9.55 7.55 -2.18
CA VAL A 156 9.69 6.86 -0.90
C VAL A 156 8.74 7.45 0.13
N LEU A 157 8.66 8.78 0.21
CA LEU A 157 7.77 9.46 1.15
C LEU A 157 6.30 9.10 0.90
N TRP A 158 5.87 9.08 -0.37
CA TRP A 158 4.52 8.67 -0.77
C TRP A 158 4.21 7.23 -0.32
N ARG A 159 5.10 6.26 -0.62
CA ARG A 159 4.90 4.86 -0.23
C ARG A 159 4.94 4.66 1.27
N ALA A 160 5.88 5.31 1.95
CA ALA A 160 6.01 5.25 3.41
C ALA A 160 4.79 5.83 4.14
N LYS A 161 4.26 6.98 3.68
CA LYS A 161 3.03 7.56 4.21
C LYS A 161 1.85 6.60 4.07
N ARG A 162 1.65 6.05 2.89
CA ARG A 162 0.60 5.09 2.60
C ARG A 162 0.69 3.88 3.53
N SER A 163 1.88 3.27 3.62
CA SER A 163 2.12 2.09 4.46
C SER A 163 1.88 2.40 5.95
N ALA A 164 2.38 3.53 6.44
CA ALA A 164 2.20 3.95 7.82
C ALA A 164 0.72 4.20 8.18
N LEU A 165 -0.03 4.82 7.28
CA LEU A 165 -1.45 5.11 7.51
C LEU A 165 -2.30 3.85 7.48
N ILE A 166 -2.05 2.95 6.53
CA ILE A 166 -2.75 1.65 6.45
C ILE A 166 -2.43 0.82 7.69
N GLU A 167 -1.16 0.74 8.10
CA GLU A 167 -0.77 0.03 9.33
C GLU A 167 -1.44 0.62 10.57
N PHE A 168 -1.43 1.93 10.70
CA PHE A 168 -2.07 2.61 11.83
C PHE A 168 -3.59 2.38 11.87
N ALA A 169 -4.25 2.36 10.71
CA ALA A 169 -5.68 2.12 10.58
C ALA A 169 -6.06 0.65 10.84
N SER A 170 -5.27 -0.31 10.37
CA SER A 170 -5.54 -1.75 10.44
C SER A 170 -5.52 -2.31 11.86
N ARG A 171 -4.86 -1.66 12.80
CA ARG A 171 -4.89 -2.04 14.22
C ARG A 171 -6.30 -1.91 14.85
N GLY A 172 -7.27 -1.37 14.11
CA GLY A 172 -8.68 -1.29 14.53
C GLY A 172 -9.65 -2.23 13.79
N SER A 173 -9.31 -2.71 12.60
CA SER A 173 -10.11 -3.68 11.81
C SER A 173 -9.29 -4.23 10.64
N SER A 174 -9.19 -5.55 10.52
CA SER A 174 -8.45 -6.24 9.44
C SER A 174 -9.22 -6.32 8.11
N GLU A 175 -10.46 -5.82 8.05
CA GLU A 175 -11.41 -6.11 6.95
C GLU A 175 -11.31 -5.16 5.76
N SER A 176 -10.52 -4.11 5.85
CA SER A 176 -10.55 -2.98 4.89
C SER A 176 -9.37 -2.92 3.92
N SER A 177 -8.49 -3.91 3.92
CA SER A 177 -7.29 -3.94 3.08
C SER A 177 -7.12 -5.29 2.40
N SER A 178 -6.89 -5.28 1.10
CA SER A 178 -6.56 -6.48 0.33
C SER A 178 -5.13 -6.95 0.61
N HIS A 179 -4.89 -8.26 0.48
CA HIS A 179 -3.53 -8.82 0.62
C HIS A 179 -2.57 -8.16 -0.39
N PRO A 180 -1.35 -7.79 -0.01
CA PRO A 180 -0.41 -7.06 -0.89
C PRO A 180 -0.12 -7.79 -2.21
N VAL A 181 0.05 -9.12 -2.17
CA VAL A 181 0.28 -9.94 -3.37
C VAL A 181 -0.93 -9.89 -4.31
N ILE A 182 -2.16 -9.94 -3.77
CA ILE A 182 -3.39 -9.79 -4.56
C ILE A 182 -3.44 -8.41 -5.21
N ALA A 183 -3.17 -7.34 -4.46
CA ALA A 183 -3.18 -5.99 -5.00
C ALA A 183 -2.13 -5.82 -6.11
N SER A 184 -0.93 -6.39 -5.94
CA SER A 184 0.13 -6.40 -6.95
C SER A 184 -0.30 -7.17 -8.20
N ALA A 185 -0.94 -8.35 -8.05
CA ALA A 185 -1.43 -9.14 -9.17
C ALA A 185 -2.55 -8.43 -9.94
N VAL A 186 -3.52 -7.82 -9.23
CA VAL A 186 -4.58 -6.99 -9.84
C VAL A 186 -3.97 -5.86 -10.66
N ALA A 187 -2.99 -5.16 -10.11
CA ALA A 187 -2.31 -4.08 -10.81
C ALA A 187 -1.54 -4.57 -12.06
N ALA A 188 -0.90 -5.75 -11.98
CA ALA A 188 -0.23 -6.35 -13.13
C ALA A 188 -1.21 -6.72 -14.25
N LEU A 189 -2.35 -7.33 -13.91
CA LEU A 189 -3.39 -7.69 -14.87
C LEU A 189 -4.01 -6.45 -15.55
N ALA A 190 -4.07 -5.31 -14.85
CA ALA A 190 -4.59 -4.05 -15.36
C ALA A 190 -3.58 -3.24 -16.19
N GLU A 191 -2.27 -3.36 -15.92
CA GLU A 191 -1.19 -2.43 -16.30
C GLU A 191 -1.19 -1.99 -17.77
N GLN A 192 -1.32 -2.89 -18.71
CA GLN A 192 -1.26 -2.56 -20.15
C GLN A 192 -2.46 -1.72 -20.67
N ARG A 193 -3.47 -1.51 -19.83
CA ARG A 193 -4.66 -0.72 -20.13
C ARG A 193 -4.76 0.56 -19.33
N VAL A 194 -3.76 0.83 -18.48
CA VAL A 194 -3.78 2.00 -17.59
C VAL A 194 -3.52 3.28 -18.39
N THR A 195 -4.59 3.83 -18.91
CA THR A 195 -4.67 5.16 -19.53
C THR A 195 -6.02 5.77 -19.15
N GLY A 196 -6.15 7.07 -19.12
CA GLY A 196 -7.42 7.73 -18.84
C GLY A 196 -7.90 7.53 -17.39
N THR A 197 -9.09 7.00 -17.17
CA THR A 197 -9.68 6.86 -15.83
C THR A 197 -9.53 5.45 -15.29
N VAL A 198 -8.91 5.32 -14.12
CA VAL A 198 -8.88 4.11 -13.29
C VAL A 198 -9.89 4.27 -12.16
N LEU A 199 -10.82 3.33 -12.04
CA LEU A 199 -11.92 3.38 -11.07
C LEU A 199 -11.89 2.18 -10.12
N ASP A 200 -12.04 2.44 -8.82
CA ASP A 200 -12.40 1.44 -7.81
C ASP A 200 -13.68 1.88 -7.10
N PRO A 201 -14.85 1.30 -7.44
CA PRO A 201 -16.13 1.70 -6.85
C PRO A 201 -16.35 1.23 -5.42
N PHE A 202 -15.47 0.40 -4.87
CA PHE A 202 -15.52 -0.13 -3.49
C PHE A 202 -14.12 -0.09 -2.87
N CYS A 203 -13.50 1.08 -2.89
CA CYS A 203 -12.05 1.19 -2.74
C CYS A 203 -11.51 0.87 -1.33
N GLY A 204 -12.33 0.94 -0.28
CA GLY A 204 -11.83 0.76 1.09
C GLY A 204 -10.70 1.73 1.41
N THR A 205 -9.53 1.20 1.79
CA THR A 205 -8.31 1.99 1.98
C THR A 205 -7.56 2.29 0.68
N GLY A 206 -8.07 1.84 -0.47
CA GLY A 206 -7.49 2.08 -1.79
C GLY A 206 -6.44 1.06 -2.24
N SER A 207 -6.35 -0.13 -1.62
CA SER A 207 -5.28 -1.10 -1.88
C SER A 207 -5.03 -1.37 -3.37
N PHE A 208 -6.09 -1.55 -4.16
CA PHE A 208 -5.97 -1.79 -5.61
C PHE A 208 -5.60 -0.52 -6.37
N LEU A 209 -6.22 0.62 -6.02
CA LEU A 209 -5.90 1.90 -6.66
C LEU A 209 -4.42 2.24 -6.50
N TRP A 210 -3.88 2.08 -5.30
CA TRP A 210 -2.48 2.40 -5.03
C TRP A 210 -1.51 1.48 -5.75
N ALA A 211 -1.83 0.19 -5.85
CA ALA A 211 -1.00 -0.76 -6.57
C ALA A 211 -0.95 -0.46 -8.08
N VAL A 212 -2.09 -0.07 -8.68
CA VAL A 212 -2.15 0.36 -10.08
C VAL A 212 -1.44 1.70 -10.27
N LEU A 213 -1.63 2.65 -9.35
CA LEU A 213 -1.00 3.97 -9.38
C LEU A 213 0.52 3.88 -9.34
N ASP A 214 1.08 3.04 -8.48
CA ASP A 214 2.52 2.82 -8.41
C ASP A 214 3.12 2.33 -9.73
N ARG A 215 2.38 1.49 -10.49
CA ARG A 215 2.82 1.02 -11.81
C ARG A 215 2.68 2.12 -12.86
N ALA A 216 1.53 2.82 -12.88
CA ALA A 216 1.27 3.92 -13.78
C ALA A 216 2.31 5.05 -13.64
N ALA A 217 2.66 5.41 -12.40
CA ALA A 217 3.64 6.44 -12.12
C ALA A 217 5.06 6.12 -12.59
N ARG A 218 5.44 4.81 -12.65
CA ARG A 218 6.77 4.40 -13.17
C ARG A 218 6.95 4.66 -14.66
N VAL A 219 5.85 4.74 -15.40
CA VAL A 219 5.85 4.89 -16.86
C VAL A 219 5.19 6.20 -17.31
N ASP A 220 4.98 7.13 -16.38
CA ASP A 220 4.28 8.41 -16.62
C ASP A 220 2.97 8.23 -17.40
N ALA A 221 2.20 7.19 -17.07
CA ALA A 221 0.94 6.93 -17.75
C ALA A 221 -0.03 8.10 -17.54
N PRO A 222 -0.72 8.60 -18.60
CA PRO A 222 -1.67 9.69 -18.50
C PRO A 222 -3.00 9.19 -17.88
N ALA A 223 -2.97 8.90 -16.58
CA ALA A 223 -4.09 8.32 -15.84
C ALA A 223 -4.52 9.19 -14.68
N ARG A 224 -5.82 9.14 -14.34
CA ARG A 224 -6.40 9.67 -13.12
C ARG A 224 -7.13 8.55 -12.38
N PHE A 225 -7.14 8.63 -11.06
CA PHE A 225 -7.67 7.59 -10.19
C PHE A 225 -8.90 8.09 -9.47
N VAL A 226 -9.97 7.30 -9.47
CA VAL A 226 -11.23 7.62 -8.80
C VAL A 226 -11.62 6.45 -7.91
N GLY A 227 -11.95 6.72 -6.65
CA GLY A 227 -12.44 5.73 -5.71
C GLY A 227 -13.74 6.17 -5.06
N TYR A 228 -14.64 5.21 -4.79
CA TYR A 228 -15.82 5.42 -3.97
C TYR A 228 -15.76 4.52 -2.75
N GLU A 229 -16.12 5.05 -1.59
CA GLU A 229 -16.16 4.30 -0.33
C GLU A 229 -17.32 4.82 0.54
N ILE A 230 -18.16 3.90 1.02
CA ILE A 230 -19.34 4.24 1.82
C ILE A 230 -18.97 4.56 3.29
N ASN A 231 -17.89 3.97 3.79
CA ASN A 231 -17.44 4.21 5.16
C ASN A 231 -16.64 5.53 5.23
N PRO A 232 -17.16 6.57 5.92
CA PRO A 232 -16.53 7.89 5.94
C PRO A 232 -15.10 7.87 6.51
N ARG A 233 -14.80 6.94 7.43
CA ARG A 233 -13.46 6.80 7.99
C ARG A 233 -12.48 6.26 6.96
N LEU A 234 -12.88 5.24 6.19
CA LEU A 234 -12.02 4.65 5.15
C LEU A 234 -11.89 5.60 3.96
N ALA A 235 -12.98 6.25 3.55
CA ALA A 235 -12.96 7.28 2.51
C ALA A 235 -12.00 8.43 2.88
N GLY A 236 -12.11 8.95 4.11
CA GLY A 236 -11.22 9.99 4.61
C GLY A 236 -9.75 9.56 4.66
N LEU A 237 -9.47 8.30 5.00
CA LEU A 237 -8.12 7.73 4.98
C LEU A 237 -7.59 7.62 3.55
N ALA A 238 -8.35 7.01 2.65
CA ALA A 238 -7.97 6.87 1.25
C ALA A 238 -7.77 8.24 0.57
N ALA A 239 -8.64 9.22 0.83
CA ALA A 239 -8.48 10.60 0.35
C ALA A 239 -7.19 11.25 0.88
N SER A 240 -6.88 11.02 2.15
CA SER A 240 -5.65 11.54 2.77
C SER A 240 -4.39 10.94 2.14
N ILE A 241 -4.41 9.65 1.81
CA ILE A 241 -3.34 8.99 1.05
C ILE A 241 -3.27 9.61 -0.36
N GLY A 242 -4.41 9.73 -1.04
CA GLY A 242 -4.51 10.24 -2.40
C GLY A 242 -3.97 11.66 -2.59
N ASN A 243 -4.13 12.54 -1.58
CA ASN A 243 -3.61 13.91 -1.63
C ASN A 243 -2.08 14.01 -1.79
N GLY A 244 -1.34 12.98 -1.40
CA GLY A 244 0.12 12.92 -1.60
C GLY A 244 0.56 12.08 -2.80
N ALA A 245 -0.37 11.59 -3.60
CA ALA A 245 -0.08 10.68 -4.70
C ALA A 245 0.64 11.39 -5.87
N PRO A 246 1.53 10.69 -6.61
CA PRO A 246 2.24 11.26 -7.75
C PRO A 246 1.35 11.49 -9.00
N LEU A 247 0.14 10.92 -9.02
CA LEU A 247 -0.83 11.08 -10.10
C LEU A 247 -2.17 11.59 -9.52
N PRO A 248 -3.04 12.21 -10.34
CA PRO A 248 -4.33 12.75 -9.88
C PRO A 248 -5.23 11.66 -9.28
N VAL A 249 -5.70 11.89 -8.05
CA VAL A 249 -6.59 10.99 -7.31
C VAL A 249 -7.79 11.78 -6.78
N THR A 250 -8.97 11.19 -6.88
CA THR A 250 -10.19 11.65 -6.24
C THR A 250 -10.83 10.48 -5.49
N ILE A 251 -11.10 10.66 -4.21
CA ILE A 251 -11.82 9.67 -3.39
C ILE A 251 -13.08 10.35 -2.84
N ASP A 252 -14.23 9.78 -3.15
CA ASP A 252 -15.53 10.29 -2.72
C ASP A 252 -16.15 9.36 -1.66
N GLU A 253 -16.64 9.95 -0.58
CA GLU A 253 -17.51 9.26 0.37
C GLU A 253 -18.89 9.08 -0.28
N ALA A 254 -19.18 7.87 -0.75
CA ALA A 254 -20.43 7.59 -1.45
C ALA A 254 -20.84 6.12 -1.38
N ASP A 255 -22.16 5.87 -1.38
CA ASP A 255 -22.70 4.54 -1.63
C ASP A 255 -22.59 4.22 -3.13
N ALA A 256 -21.71 3.30 -3.47
CA ALA A 256 -21.48 2.85 -4.84
C ALA A 256 -22.76 2.34 -5.52
N PHE A 257 -23.73 1.77 -4.80
CA PHE A 257 -24.99 1.33 -5.40
C PHE A 257 -25.93 2.49 -5.74
N GLY A 258 -25.87 3.60 -4.99
CA GLY A 258 -26.67 4.79 -5.22
C GLY A 258 -26.01 5.82 -6.16
N THR A 259 -24.70 5.70 -6.42
CA THR A 259 -23.93 6.69 -7.17
C THR A 259 -23.80 6.31 -8.65
N GLU A 260 -23.91 7.26 -9.55
CA GLU A 260 -23.58 7.06 -10.97
C GLU A 260 -22.07 7.16 -11.15
N PHE A 261 -21.45 6.12 -11.72
CA PHE A 261 -20.02 6.10 -11.91
C PHE A 261 -19.58 6.89 -13.14
N VAL A 262 -18.42 7.52 -13.04
CA VAL A 262 -17.74 8.07 -14.22
C VAL A 262 -17.34 6.95 -15.17
N GLY A 263 -17.28 7.21 -16.47
CA GLY A 263 -16.74 6.26 -17.44
C GLY A 263 -15.27 5.97 -17.15
N ALA A 264 -14.90 4.69 -17.15
CA ALA A 264 -13.56 4.22 -16.79
C ALA A 264 -12.93 3.37 -17.87
N ASP A 265 -11.65 3.55 -18.08
CA ASP A 265 -10.84 2.74 -19.01
C ASP A 265 -10.29 1.49 -18.32
N VAL A 266 -10.08 1.60 -17.01
CA VAL A 266 -9.70 0.49 -16.14
C VAL A 266 -10.57 0.50 -14.89
N ILE A 267 -11.06 -0.68 -14.48
CA ILE A 267 -11.72 -0.88 -13.20
C ILE A 267 -10.97 -1.95 -12.44
N VAL A 268 -10.66 -1.66 -11.16
CA VAL A 268 -10.03 -2.62 -10.25
C VAL A 268 -10.82 -2.61 -8.95
N THR A 269 -11.36 -3.75 -8.53
CA THR A 269 -12.18 -3.74 -7.32
C THR A 269 -12.37 -5.10 -6.68
N ALA A 270 -12.57 -5.09 -5.35
CA ALA A 270 -13.11 -6.21 -4.59
C ALA A 270 -14.51 -5.82 -4.09
N PRO A 271 -15.58 -6.22 -4.78
CA PRO A 271 -16.93 -5.94 -4.33
C PRO A 271 -17.19 -6.46 -2.91
N PRO A 272 -18.02 -5.78 -2.12
CA PRO A 272 -18.32 -6.19 -0.76
C PRO A 272 -19.04 -7.54 -0.75
N LEU A 273 -18.56 -8.48 0.08
CA LEU A 273 -19.10 -9.82 0.15
C LEU A 273 -20.45 -9.86 0.85
N ARG A 274 -21.39 -10.66 0.30
CA ARG A 274 -22.68 -10.98 0.92
C ARG A 274 -23.54 -9.76 1.26
N VAL A 275 -23.30 -8.64 0.64
CA VAL A 275 -24.19 -7.48 0.76
C VAL A 275 -25.47 -7.78 -0.03
N ARG A 276 -26.62 -7.50 0.58
CA ARG A 276 -27.90 -7.54 -0.11
C ARG A 276 -28.40 -6.13 -0.28
N SER A 277 -28.76 -5.78 -1.51
CA SER A 277 -29.48 -4.54 -1.75
C SER A 277 -30.90 -4.64 -1.20
N SER A 278 -31.41 -3.58 -0.57
CA SER A 278 -32.81 -3.47 -0.19
C SER A 278 -33.74 -3.51 -1.42
N ASP A 279 -33.25 -3.01 -2.54
CA ASP A 279 -33.98 -2.92 -3.79
C ASP A 279 -33.41 -3.87 -4.85
N HIS A 280 -34.29 -4.36 -5.71
CA HIS A 280 -33.87 -5.15 -6.85
C HIS A 280 -33.10 -4.29 -7.85
N GLN A 281 -31.88 -4.69 -8.13
CA GLN A 281 -31.05 -4.12 -9.21
C GLN A 281 -31.36 -4.84 -10.53
N THR A 282 -31.57 -4.09 -11.61
CA THR A 282 -31.72 -4.68 -12.95
C THR A 282 -30.34 -4.79 -13.60
N LEU A 283 -29.93 -5.99 -13.94
CA LEU A 283 -28.63 -6.31 -14.55
C LEU A 283 -28.61 -6.02 -16.05
N LEU A 284 -27.42 -6.05 -16.67
CA LEU A 284 -27.21 -5.85 -18.11
C LEU A 284 -27.95 -6.91 -18.97
N ASP A 285 -28.13 -8.13 -18.45
CA ASP A 285 -28.89 -9.19 -19.11
C ASP A 285 -30.42 -9.04 -18.97
N GLY A 286 -30.90 -7.97 -18.32
CA GLY A 286 -32.30 -7.71 -18.03
C GLY A 286 -32.86 -8.47 -16.82
N SER A 287 -32.11 -9.38 -16.19
CA SER A 287 -32.51 -10.05 -14.98
C SER A 287 -32.47 -9.12 -13.75
N ARG A 288 -33.13 -9.51 -12.67
CA ARG A 288 -33.20 -8.72 -11.44
C ARG A 288 -32.56 -9.48 -10.29
N THR A 289 -31.75 -8.78 -9.51
CA THR A 289 -31.09 -9.35 -8.34
C THR A 289 -31.14 -8.42 -7.12
N THR A 290 -31.11 -9.01 -5.94
CA THR A 290 -30.80 -8.33 -4.67
C THR A 290 -29.39 -8.67 -4.18
N ASP A 291 -28.66 -9.46 -4.96
CA ASP A 291 -27.31 -9.89 -4.62
C ASP A 291 -26.30 -8.80 -4.95
N GLY A 292 -25.68 -8.25 -3.92
CA GLY A 292 -24.73 -7.14 -4.04
C GLY A 292 -23.48 -7.52 -4.82
N ASP A 293 -23.01 -8.78 -4.72
CA ASP A 293 -21.79 -9.23 -5.40
C ASP A 293 -21.97 -9.12 -6.93
N VAL A 294 -23.10 -9.63 -7.45
CA VAL A 294 -23.41 -9.57 -8.90
C VAL A 294 -23.74 -8.15 -9.33
N ALA A 295 -24.55 -7.43 -8.54
CA ALA A 295 -24.93 -6.06 -8.85
C ALA A 295 -23.70 -5.13 -8.91
N ALA A 296 -22.70 -5.34 -8.06
CA ALA A 296 -21.46 -4.58 -8.07
C ALA A 296 -20.63 -4.84 -9.33
N VAL A 297 -20.50 -6.10 -9.76
CA VAL A 297 -19.81 -6.45 -11.02
C VAL A 297 -20.56 -5.82 -12.20
N ASP A 298 -21.89 -5.99 -12.28
CA ASP A 298 -22.72 -5.46 -13.37
C ASP A 298 -22.60 -3.94 -13.48
N LYS A 299 -22.73 -3.24 -12.36
CA LYS A 299 -22.64 -1.78 -12.30
C LYS A 299 -21.25 -1.28 -12.72
N SER A 300 -20.21 -2.00 -12.32
CA SER A 300 -18.83 -1.69 -12.75
C SER A 300 -18.68 -1.85 -14.27
N LEU A 301 -19.21 -2.94 -14.83
CA LEU A 301 -19.14 -3.18 -16.29
C LEU A 301 -19.96 -2.17 -17.11
N ARG A 302 -21.03 -1.59 -16.55
CA ARG A 302 -21.75 -0.46 -17.21
C ARG A 302 -20.84 0.75 -17.37
N ALA A 303 -20.05 1.07 -16.35
CA ALA A 303 -19.14 2.20 -16.34
C ALA A 303 -17.88 1.97 -17.19
N LEU A 304 -17.57 0.72 -17.53
CA LEU A 304 -16.37 0.40 -18.32
C LEU A 304 -16.52 0.91 -19.75
N ASN A 305 -15.54 1.68 -20.23
CA ASN A 305 -15.47 2.18 -21.59
C ASN A 305 -15.22 1.03 -22.61
N ALA A 306 -15.60 1.23 -23.87
CA ALA A 306 -15.29 0.27 -24.93
C ALA A 306 -13.76 0.06 -25.04
N GLY A 307 -13.34 -1.19 -25.08
CA GLY A 307 -11.90 -1.57 -25.06
C GLY A 307 -11.24 -1.49 -23.67
N GLY A 308 -11.96 -1.05 -22.64
CA GLY A 308 -11.48 -1.00 -21.27
C GLY A 308 -11.36 -2.38 -20.64
N ARG A 309 -10.66 -2.45 -19.49
CA ARG A 309 -10.42 -3.68 -18.71
C ARG A 309 -10.90 -3.53 -17.29
N ALA A 310 -11.63 -4.53 -16.80
CA ALA A 310 -11.98 -4.67 -15.39
C ALA A 310 -11.27 -5.88 -14.78
N VAL A 311 -10.71 -5.70 -13.58
CA VAL A 311 -10.11 -6.77 -12.78
C VAL A 311 -10.82 -6.82 -11.44
N PHE A 312 -11.51 -7.91 -11.19
CA PHE A 312 -12.31 -8.14 -9.99
C PHE A 312 -11.65 -9.19 -9.10
N HIS A 313 -11.65 -8.95 -7.80
CA HIS A 313 -11.39 -9.98 -6.81
C HIS A 313 -12.72 -10.38 -6.17
N VAL A 314 -13.31 -11.46 -6.63
CA VAL A 314 -14.64 -11.93 -6.21
C VAL A 314 -14.57 -13.28 -5.51
N ALA A 315 -15.60 -13.58 -4.73
CA ALA A 315 -15.72 -14.91 -4.15
C ALA A 315 -15.97 -15.99 -5.24
N SER A 316 -15.42 -17.18 -5.05
CA SER A 316 -15.46 -18.26 -6.05
C SER A 316 -16.87 -18.73 -6.42
N TRP A 317 -17.88 -18.57 -5.52
CA TRP A 317 -19.27 -18.92 -5.86
C TRP A 317 -19.81 -18.15 -7.07
N PHE A 318 -19.25 -16.98 -7.39
CA PHE A 318 -19.59 -16.24 -8.60
C PHE A 318 -19.35 -17.09 -9.87
N THR A 319 -18.32 -17.92 -9.88
CA THR A 319 -17.93 -18.72 -11.05
C THR A 319 -18.67 -20.06 -11.19
N TRP A 320 -19.27 -20.59 -10.13
CA TRP A 320 -19.86 -21.93 -10.18
C TRP A 320 -21.34 -22.04 -9.71
N SER A 321 -21.84 -21.08 -8.93
CA SER A 321 -23.20 -21.15 -8.39
C SER A 321 -24.23 -21.10 -9.52
N GLU A 322 -25.18 -22.04 -9.50
CA GLU A 322 -26.31 -22.07 -10.43
C GLU A 322 -27.12 -20.78 -10.44
N ARG A 323 -27.20 -20.13 -9.31
CA ARG A 323 -27.88 -18.83 -9.17
C ARG A 323 -27.40 -17.79 -10.18
N TYR A 324 -26.13 -17.84 -10.60
CA TYR A 324 -25.51 -16.86 -11.50
C TYR A 324 -25.25 -17.45 -12.90
N ALA A 325 -25.77 -18.63 -13.20
CA ALA A 325 -25.47 -19.30 -14.47
C ALA A 325 -25.89 -18.48 -15.70
N SER A 326 -27.08 -17.88 -15.70
CA SER A 326 -27.55 -17.02 -16.79
C SER A 326 -26.70 -15.78 -16.98
N TYR A 327 -26.34 -15.12 -15.85
CA TYR A 327 -25.49 -13.92 -15.90
C TYR A 327 -24.06 -14.24 -16.36
N ARG A 328 -23.48 -15.38 -15.95
CA ARG A 328 -22.18 -15.84 -16.48
C ARG A 328 -22.23 -16.11 -17.98
N THR A 329 -23.31 -16.73 -18.46
CA THR A 329 -23.53 -16.95 -19.90
C THR A 329 -23.60 -15.62 -20.64
N PHE A 330 -24.34 -14.64 -20.10
CA PHE A 330 -24.36 -13.29 -20.65
C PHE A 330 -22.96 -12.67 -20.71
N LEU A 331 -22.20 -12.72 -19.61
CA LEU A 331 -20.84 -12.17 -19.59
C LEU A 331 -19.92 -12.83 -20.63
N ALA A 332 -20.01 -14.13 -20.79
CA ALA A 332 -19.20 -14.88 -21.78
C ALA A 332 -19.59 -14.57 -23.23
N ASN A 333 -20.82 -14.12 -23.49
CA ASN A 333 -21.31 -13.79 -24.83
C ASN A 333 -21.07 -12.31 -25.21
N GLU A 334 -21.09 -11.41 -24.23
CA GLU A 334 -21.06 -9.96 -24.46
C GLU A 334 -19.70 -9.33 -24.16
N PHE A 335 -18.84 -10.03 -23.41
CA PHE A 335 -17.53 -9.55 -22.98
C PHE A 335 -16.46 -10.61 -23.21
N HIS A 336 -15.23 -10.20 -23.34
CA HIS A 336 -14.10 -11.13 -23.25
C HIS A 336 -13.72 -11.37 -21.79
N VAL A 337 -14.10 -12.51 -21.23
CA VAL A 337 -13.57 -12.98 -19.95
C VAL A 337 -12.13 -13.44 -20.16
N ALA A 338 -11.17 -12.52 -19.98
CA ALA A 338 -9.78 -12.72 -20.38
C ALA A 338 -9.03 -13.71 -19.49
N ALA A 339 -9.28 -13.66 -18.16
CA ALA A 339 -8.63 -14.56 -17.22
C ALA A 339 -9.52 -14.87 -16.00
N LEU A 340 -9.42 -16.11 -15.50
CA LEU A 340 -9.97 -16.58 -14.22
C LEU A 340 -8.85 -17.29 -13.46
N ILE A 341 -8.41 -16.71 -12.34
CA ILE A 341 -7.38 -17.28 -11.48
C ILE A 341 -8.03 -17.60 -10.13
N GLY A 342 -8.31 -18.87 -9.88
CA GLY A 342 -8.88 -19.36 -8.63
C GLY A 342 -7.86 -19.37 -7.52
N LEU A 343 -8.27 -18.92 -6.32
CA LEU A 343 -7.45 -18.74 -5.14
C LEU A 343 -7.97 -19.57 -3.96
N PRO A 344 -7.08 -20.12 -3.13
CA PRO A 344 -7.47 -20.91 -1.97
C PRO A 344 -8.12 -20.08 -0.87
N ARG A 345 -8.53 -20.74 0.20
CA ARG A 345 -8.98 -20.07 1.42
C ARG A 345 -7.88 -19.20 2.00
N GLY A 346 -8.26 -18.04 2.54
CA GLY A 346 -7.33 -17.09 3.17
C GLY A 346 -6.76 -16.03 2.21
N ALA A 347 -6.90 -16.19 0.90
CA ALA A 347 -6.47 -15.18 -0.07
C ALA A 347 -7.35 -13.91 -0.02
N MET A 348 -8.59 -14.03 0.40
CA MET A 348 -9.51 -12.90 0.60
C MET A 348 -9.61 -12.55 2.08
N ALA A 349 -9.21 -11.34 2.43
CA ALA A 349 -9.21 -10.87 3.82
C ALA A 349 -10.60 -10.96 4.48
N GLY A 350 -10.63 -11.26 5.78
CA GLY A 350 -11.87 -11.31 6.57
C GLY A 350 -12.79 -12.50 6.28
N THR A 351 -12.39 -13.45 5.41
CA THR A 351 -13.24 -14.63 5.07
C THR A 351 -12.43 -15.91 4.87
N ALA A 352 -13.06 -17.04 5.20
CA ALA A 352 -12.54 -18.37 4.87
C ALA A 352 -13.02 -18.86 3.48
N ALA A 353 -13.64 -18.00 2.68
CA ALA A 353 -14.07 -18.35 1.33
C ALA A 353 -12.87 -18.48 0.37
N THR A 354 -13.01 -19.35 -0.63
CA THR A 354 -12.17 -19.31 -1.82
C THR A 354 -12.57 -18.15 -2.70
N SER A 355 -11.64 -17.62 -3.50
CA SER A 355 -11.89 -16.44 -4.33
C SER A 355 -11.33 -16.61 -5.74
N VAL A 356 -11.60 -15.64 -6.60
CA VAL A 356 -11.14 -15.62 -8.00
C VAL A 356 -10.70 -14.20 -8.36
N LEU A 357 -9.54 -14.07 -8.98
CA LEU A 357 -9.22 -12.90 -9.78
C LEU A 357 -9.82 -13.09 -11.17
N MET A 358 -10.78 -12.24 -11.51
CA MET A 358 -11.49 -12.27 -12.79
C MET A 358 -11.15 -11.03 -13.60
N THR A 359 -10.57 -11.23 -14.79
CA THR A 359 -10.25 -10.15 -15.73
C THR A 359 -11.25 -10.17 -16.88
N ILE A 360 -11.90 -9.03 -17.12
CA ILE A 360 -12.89 -8.85 -18.20
C ILE A 360 -12.48 -7.65 -19.05
N ASP A 361 -12.39 -7.87 -20.36
CA ASP A 361 -12.22 -6.79 -21.34
C ASP A 361 -13.56 -6.50 -22.03
N LYS A 362 -13.93 -5.22 -22.18
CA LYS A 362 -15.13 -4.81 -22.93
C LYS A 362 -14.84 -4.81 -24.41
N LYS A 363 -14.75 -6.00 -24.96
CA LYS A 363 -14.52 -6.32 -26.38
C LYS A 363 -15.15 -7.67 -26.73
N GLU A 364 -15.12 -8.04 -28.01
CA GLU A 364 -15.61 -9.34 -28.49
C GLU A 364 -15.03 -10.52 -27.71
N PRO A 365 -15.85 -11.52 -27.40
CA PRO A 365 -15.45 -12.74 -26.69
C PRO A 365 -14.30 -13.46 -27.41
N ALA A 366 -13.39 -14.03 -26.61
CA ALA A 366 -12.27 -14.84 -27.06
C ALA A 366 -11.95 -15.92 -26.01
N GLU A 367 -10.88 -16.67 -26.21
CA GLU A 367 -10.43 -17.70 -25.26
C GLU A 367 -10.11 -17.09 -23.87
N THR A 368 -10.41 -17.86 -22.84
CA THR A 368 -10.19 -17.48 -21.44
C THR A 368 -8.99 -18.21 -20.85
N PHE A 369 -8.05 -17.50 -20.24
CA PHE A 369 -7.04 -18.12 -19.38
C PHE A 369 -7.67 -18.60 -18.08
N VAL A 370 -7.43 -19.87 -17.72
CA VAL A 370 -7.95 -20.42 -16.45
C VAL A 370 -6.83 -21.10 -15.68
N ALA A 371 -6.67 -20.72 -14.42
CA ALA A 371 -5.76 -21.36 -13.48
C ALA A 371 -6.43 -21.54 -12.12
N GLN A 372 -6.08 -22.63 -11.40
CA GLN A 372 -6.47 -22.84 -10.03
C GLN A 372 -5.21 -22.96 -9.17
N LEU A 373 -5.04 -22.07 -8.21
CA LEU A 373 -3.86 -22.04 -7.34
C LEU A 373 -4.09 -22.80 -6.03
N GLY A 374 -3.02 -23.39 -5.52
CA GLY A 374 -2.94 -24.08 -4.24
C GLY A 374 -2.35 -23.23 -3.12
N ASP A 375 -1.74 -23.89 -2.12
CA ASP A 375 -1.20 -23.24 -0.92
C ASP A 375 -0.02 -22.29 -1.21
N ASP A 376 0.65 -22.45 -2.34
CA ASP A 376 1.77 -21.60 -2.79
C ASP A 376 1.32 -20.38 -3.63
N TRP A 377 0.04 -20.03 -3.58
CA TRP A 377 -0.58 -18.99 -4.41
C TRP A 377 0.13 -17.64 -4.33
N GLU A 378 0.72 -17.30 -3.18
CA GLU A 378 1.46 -16.05 -3.02
C GLU A 378 2.65 -16.00 -3.98
N ASN A 379 3.48 -17.05 -3.98
CA ASN A 379 4.62 -17.14 -4.89
C ASN A 379 4.19 -17.20 -6.38
N GLN A 380 3.04 -17.84 -6.66
CA GLN A 380 2.50 -17.93 -8.03
C GLN A 380 1.99 -16.58 -8.57
N LEU A 381 1.58 -15.67 -7.68
CA LEU A 381 1.08 -14.34 -8.02
C LEU A 381 2.12 -13.22 -7.81
N GLU A 382 3.32 -13.51 -7.31
CA GLU A 382 4.45 -12.57 -7.33
C GLU A 382 4.73 -12.10 -8.77
N PRO A 383 5.39 -10.95 -8.98
CA PRO A 383 5.64 -10.38 -10.33
C PRO A 383 6.29 -11.35 -11.33
N GLU A 384 7.12 -12.27 -10.85
CA GLU A 384 7.78 -13.32 -11.65
C GLU A 384 7.14 -14.71 -11.43
N GLY A 385 6.03 -14.77 -10.71
CA GLY A 385 5.30 -16.00 -10.41
C GLY A 385 4.74 -16.65 -11.69
N ALA A 386 4.80 -17.97 -11.74
CA ALA A 386 4.47 -18.71 -12.96
C ALA A 386 3.04 -18.49 -13.44
N ALA A 387 2.05 -18.49 -12.51
CA ALA A 387 0.66 -18.30 -12.87
C ALA A 387 0.36 -16.89 -13.36
N LEU A 388 0.89 -15.86 -12.69
CA LEU A 388 0.73 -14.48 -13.11
C LEU A 388 1.40 -14.22 -14.46
N SER A 389 2.64 -14.70 -14.65
CA SER A 389 3.38 -14.56 -15.91
C SER A 389 2.64 -15.24 -17.08
N ALA A 390 2.11 -16.45 -16.88
CA ALA A 390 1.33 -17.15 -17.89
C ALA A 390 0.02 -16.39 -18.23
N ALA A 391 -0.70 -15.90 -17.23
CA ALA A 391 -1.89 -15.08 -17.44
C ALA A 391 -1.58 -13.83 -18.25
N LEU A 392 -0.53 -13.08 -17.86
CA LEU A 392 -0.12 -11.85 -18.56
C LEU A 392 0.28 -12.10 -20.01
N ALA A 393 1.03 -13.17 -20.27
CA ALA A 393 1.40 -13.56 -21.64
C ALA A 393 0.17 -13.92 -22.50
N PHE A 394 -0.83 -14.56 -21.88
CA PHE A 394 -2.07 -14.94 -22.57
C PHE A 394 -2.97 -13.75 -22.89
N ILE A 395 -3.25 -12.89 -21.87
CA ILE A 395 -4.19 -11.78 -22.03
C ILE A 395 -3.62 -10.59 -22.82
N ASN A 396 -2.29 -10.50 -22.91
CA ASN A 396 -1.55 -9.44 -23.60
C ASN A 396 -0.58 -10.06 -24.62
N PRO A 397 -1.04 -10.81 -25.63
CA PRO A 397 -0.14 -11.36 -26.63
C PRO A 397 0.63 -10.21 -27.28
N ALA A 398 1.95 -10.35 -27.38
CA ALA A 398 2.79 -9.39 -28.11
C ALA A 398 2.20 -9.22 -29.52
N ALA A 399 2.04 -7.98 -29.98
CA ALA A 399 1.58 -7.72 -31.34
C ALA A 399 2.53 -8.47 -32.30
N THR A 400 2.01 -9.51 -32.93
CA THR A 400 2.78 -10.25 -33.96
C THR A 400 3.26 -9.22 -34.98
N PRO A 401 4.57 -9.08 -35.26
CA PRO A 401 5.03 -8.17 -36.30
C PRO A 401 4.26 -8.52 -37.55
N ARG A 402 3.47 -7.58 -38.11
CA ARG A 402 2.80 -7.76 -39.38
C ARG A 402 3.89 -8.15 -40.37
N GLY A 403 3.83 -9.41 -40.84
CA GLY A 403 4.77 -9.91 -41.81
C GLY A 403 4.90 -8.90 -42.93
N LEU A 404 6.13 -8.47 -43.19
CA LEU A 404 6.48 -7.75 -44.41
C LEU A 404 5.94 -8.60 -45.55
N GLY A 405 4.89 -8.09 -46.19
CA GLY A 405 4.29 -8.72 -47.35
C GLY A 405 5.38 -9.07 -48.35
N GLN A 406 5.39 -10.31 -48.73
CA GLN A 406 6.10 -10.75 -49.95
C GLN A 406 5.44 -10.01 -51.11
N SER A 407 6.17 -9.08 -51.69
CA SER A 407 5.95 -8.54 -53.04
C SER A 407 6.77 -9.32 -54.03
#